data_c9a363ec61ef96c9e6c1f41b1af2d6d1
#
_entry.id   c9a363ec61ef96c9e6c1f41b1af2d6d1
#
_cell.length_a   1.000
_cell.length_b   1.000
_cell.length_c   1.000
_cell.angle_alpha   90.00
_cell.angle_beta   90.00
_cell.angle_gamma   90.00
#
_symmetry.space_group_name_H-M   'P 1'
#
loop_
_entity.id
_entity.type
_entity.pdbx_description
1 polymer ?
#
loop_
_entity_poly.entity_id
_entity_poly.type
_entity_poly.pdbx_seq_one_letter_code
_entity_poly.pdbx_strand_id
1 'polypeptide(L)'
;MAGYSHSGRTAIVLRVTDALTTDPPAAPPAHALVNAPNSALFTDQYELTMLQASLHSGAAHRRSVFEAFARRLPAGRRYGVVAGTGRLLEALSTFRFDDAQLAFLSDRGIVDDTTLAWLADFRFTGSISGYAEGEAFFPNSPILTVESTFAEASILETLVLSILNHDSAIASAASRMTGASAGRPCIEMGSRRTHEESAVAAARAAIIGGFASTSNLEAGRRYGLPTVGTAAHSFTLLHDSERAAFEAQVASLGRSTSLLVDTYDVEQGVRTAVEVAGPELGAVRLDSGDLVAQARWVRQLLDDLGNHSTRIVVTSDLDEFAIGLLASAPVDSYGVGTSLVTGSGAPTAGMVYKLVSRQDDDGRFVPVAKAAKNKVSVGGIKHALRRLDEHGTAQVEVVGIGLTPADDGNDRPLIQQFVRDGVVLPGWTGPEAVTRAADRHAHSIAELPGAVLRLQRGEPVIPTEYEEASA
;
A
#
# COMPACT_ATOMS: atom_id res chain seq x y z
N MET A 1 14.30 -31.99 -40.24
CA MET A 1 13.03 -32.25 -39.55
C MET A 1 13.36 -32.67 -38.15
N ALA A 2 13.25 -31.78 -37.18
CA ALA A 2 13.23 -32.10 -35.77
C ALA A 2 12.48 -30.94 -35.08
N GLY A 3 11.26 -31.23 -34.61
CA GLY A 3 10.40 -30.27 -33.93
C GLY A 3 10.88 -29.92 -32.55
N TYR A 4 10.92 -28.66 -32.24
CA TYR A 4 11.08 -28.15 -30.87
C TYR A 4 9.69 -27.92 -30.27
N SER A 5 9.37 -28.75 -29.28
CA SER A 5 8.17 -28.56 -28.47
C SER A 5 8.38 -27.42 -27.48
N HIS A 6 7.48 -26.44 -27.50
CA HIS A 6 7.37 -25.43 -26.47
C HIS A 6 6.83 -26.08 -25.17
N SER A 7 7.67 -26.17 -24.16
CA SER A 7 7.23 -26.50 -22.80
C SER A 7 6.70 -25.23 -22.13
N GLY A 8 5.40 -25.23 -21.83
CA GLY A 8 4.74 -24.17 -21.08
C GLY A 8 5.38 -23.95 -19.72
N ARG A 9 5.76 -22.73 -19.42
CA ARG A 9 6.10 -22.29 -18.07
C ARG A 9 4.83 -22.12 -17.27
N THR A 10 4.45 -23.17 -16.55
CA THR A 10 3.43 -23.08 -15.50
C THR A 10 4.02 -22.25 -14.36
N ALA A 11 3.46 -21.09 -14.11
CA ALA A 11 3.76 -20.31 -12.92
C ALA A 11 3.34 -21.14 -11.70
N ILE A 12 4.32 -21.64 -10.95
CA ILE A 12 4.07 -22.32 -9.69
C ILE A 12 3.78 -21.23 -8.65
N VAL A 13 2.49 -20.96 -8.43
CA VAL A 13 2.01 -20.28 -7.24
C VAL A 13 2.15 -21.30 -6.10
N LEU A 14 3.27 -21.26 -5.39
CA LEU A 14 3.43 -22.02 -4.16
C LEU A 14 2.46 -21.46 -3.12
N ARG A 15 1.32 -22.10 -2.97
CA ARG A 15 0.46 -21.92 -1.80
C ARG A 15 1.23 -22.41 -0.58
N VAL A 16 1.59 -21.49 0.32
CA VAL A 16 2.11 -21.79 1.66
C VAL A 16 0.92 -22.23 2.54
N THR A 17 0.27 -23.34 2.21
CA THR A 17 -0.92 -23.83 2.93
C THR A 17 -0.80 -25.27 3.43
N ASP A 18 0.39 -25.88 3.47
CA ASP A 18 0.50 -27.24 3.98
C ASP A 18 1.36 -27.37 5.24
N ALA A 19 1.08 -26.59 6.27
CA ALA A 19 1.54 -26.91 7.62
C ALA A 19 0.82 -26.13 8.74
N LEU A 20 -0.49 -25.99 8.70
CA LEU A 20 -1.33 -25.67 9.89
C LEU A 20 -2.81 -25.86 9.45
N THR A 21 -3.27 -27.11 9.44
CA THR A 21 -4.70 -27.40 9.42
C THR A 21 -5.27 -27.24 10.82
N THR A 22 -5.50 -26.01 11.21
CA THR A 22 -6.61 -25.68 12.12
C THR A 22 -7.61 -24.91 11.27
N ASP A 23 -8.87 -25.31 11.30
CA ASP A 23 -9.96 -24.59 10.64
C ASP A 23 -9.80 -23.09 10.84
N PRO A 24 -9.96 -22.26 9.78
CA PRO A 24 -9.88 -20.82 9.97
C PRO A 24 -10.94 -20.41 10.99
N PRO A 25 -10.61 -19.58 11.99
CA PRO A 25 -11.59 -19.06 12.92
C PRO A 25 -12.70 -18.39 12.10
N ALA A 26 -13.95 -18.67 12.49
CA ALA A 26 -15.13 -18.07 11.86
C ALA A 26 -14.92 -16.57 11.72
N ALA A 27 -15.28 -16.02 10.55
CA ALA A 27 -15.17 -14.59 10.29
C ALA A 27 -15.80 -13.80 11.45
N PRO A 28 -15.08 -12.80 12.00
CA PRO A 28 -15.66 -12.00 13.09
C PRO A 28 -16.92 -11.31 12.59
N PRO A 29 -17.94 -11.19 13.46
CA PRO A 29 -19.20 -10.55 13.07
C PRO A 29 -18.94 -9.10 12.64
N ALA A 30 -19.78 -8.58 11.75
CA ALA A 30 -19.72 -7.26 11.10
C ALA A 30 -19.69 -6.02 12.05
N HIS A 31 -19.41 -6.20 13.33
CA HIS A 31 -19.39 -5.16 14.35
C HIS A 31 -18.06 -4.41 14.52
N ALA A 32 -17.03 -4.70 13.72
CA ALA A 32 -15.69 -4.11 13.90
C ALA A 32 -15.54 -2.65 13.40
N LEU A 33 -16.55 -2.06 12.77
CA LEU A 33 -16.48 -0.69 12.21
C LEU A 33 -16.97 0.42 13.17
N VAL A 34 -17.40 0.08 14.39
CA VAL A 34 -18.13 1.02 15.27
C VAL A 34 -17.23 1.99 16.04
N ASN A 35 -15.89 1.87 16.00
CA ASN A 35 -14.99 2.73 16.78
C ASN A 35 -13.76 3.25 16.01
N ALA A 36 -13.85 3.50 14.70
CA ALA A 36 -12.84 4.34 14.07
C ALA A 36 -13.01 5.77 14.62
N PRO A 37 -11.96 6.41 15.17
CA PRO A 37 -12.07 7.78 15.63
C PRO A 37 -12.53 8.66 14.47
N ASN A 38 -13.48 9.57 14.75
CA ASN A 38 -13.96 10.54 13.79
C ASN A 38 -12.79 11.41 13.31
N SER A 39 -12.54 11.43 11.99
CA SER A 39 -11.40 12.10 11.38
C SER A 39 -11.71 13.53 10.87
N ALA A 40 -12.89 14.07 11.12
CA ALA A 40 -13.34 15.34 10.54
C ALA A 40 -12.44 16.55 10.88
N LEU A 41 -11.82 16.57 12.07
CA LEU A 41 -10.85 17.61 12.42
C LEU A 41 -9.39 17.28 12.07
N PHE A 42 -9.10 16.13 11.45
CA PHE A 42 -7.80 15.89 10.81
C PHE A 42 -7.74 16.58 9.44
N THR A 43 -8.05 17.89 9.46
CA THR A 43 -8.09 18.79 8.30
C THR A 43 -7.25 20.02 8.56
N ASP A 44 -6.78 20.69 7.54
CA ASP A 44 -6.09 21.97 7.69
C ASP A 44 -7.13 23.09 7.83
N GLN A 45 -6.87 24.05 8.72
CA GLN A 45 -7.80 25.14 9.02
C GLN A 45 -8.23 25.92 7.77
N TYR A 46 -7.35 26.04 6.75
CA TYR A 46 -7.70 26.79 5.53
C TYR A 46 -8.87 26.17 4.75
N GLU A 47 -9.10 24.87 4.88
CA GLU A 47 -10.25 24.20 4.24
C GLU A 47 -11.56 24.73 4.83
N LEU A 48 -11.61 24.92 6.15
CA LEU A 48 -12.78 25.47 6.85
C LEU A 48 -12.98 26.95 6.57
N THR A 49 -11.91 27.76 6.55
CA THR A 49 -12.01 29.20 6.23
C THR A 49 -12.36 29.43 4.77
N MET A 50 -11.88 28.60 3.85
CA MET A 50 -12.26 28.62 2.45
C MET A 50 -13.72 28.17 2.26
N LEU A 51 -14.18 27.17 3.01
CA LEU A 51 -15.57 26.75 3.06
C LEU A 51 -16.48 27.92 3.47
N GLN A 52 -16.18 28.60 4.58
CA GLN A 52 -16.92 29.78 5.03
C GLN A 52 -17.03 30.86 3.94
N ALA A 53 -15.91 31.22 3.32
CA ALA A 53 -15.88 32.22 2.26
C ALA A 53 -16.73 31.79 1.05
N SER A 54 -16.71 30.49 0.73
CA SER A 54 -17.50 29.94 -0.38
C SER A 54 -19.00 29.90 -0.09
N LEU A 55 -19.40 29.64 1.16
CA LEU A 55 -20.79 29.73 1.61
C LEU A 55 -21.32 31.16 1.50
N HIS A 56 -20.56 32.13 1.99
CA HIS A 56 -20.93 33.56 1.90
C HIS A 56 -21.06 34.05 0.46
N SER A 57 -20.22 33.62 -0.45
CA SER A 57 -20.28 34.00 -1.87
C SER A 57 -21.30 33.21 -2.68
N GLY A 58 -21.91 32.17 -2.12
CA GLY A 58 -22.80 31.26 -2.83
C GLY A 58 -22.08 30.24 -3.72
N ALA A 59 -20.74 30.29 -3.82
CA ALA A 59 -19.96 29.38 -4.67
C ALA A 59 -19.86 27.95 -4.09
N ALA A 60 -20.14 27.79 -2.80
CA ALA A 60 -20.08 26.48 -2.08
C ALA A 60 -20.90 25.38 -2.76
N HIS A 61 -22.03 25.75 -3.37
CA HIS A 61 -22.98 24.82 -3.99
C HIS A 61 -22.70 24.51 -5.46
N ARG A 62 -21.69 25.13 -6.07
CA ARG A 62 -21.32 24.82 -7.46
C ARG A 62 -20.82 23.39 -7.57
N ARG A 63 -21.37 22.62 -8.52
CA ARG A 63 -20.84 21.30 -8.86
C ARG A 63 -19.38 21.44 -9.30
N SER A 64 -18.54 20.60 -8.77
CA SER A 64 -17.09 20.70 -8.90
C SER A 64 -16.48 19.33 -9.00
N VAL A 65 -15.37 19.22 -9.70
CA VAL A 65 -14.58 18.00 -9.82
C VAL A 65 -13.17 18.28 -9.32
N PHE A 66 -12.78 17.55 -8.30
CA PHE A 66 -11.41 17.55 -7.79
C PHE A 66 -10.72 16.25 -8.17
N GLU A 67 -9.41 16.32 -8.35
CA GLU A 67 -8.59 15.20 -8.75
C GLU A 67 -7.33 15.08 -7.89
N ALA A 68 -7.04 13.87 -7.41
CA ALA A 68 -5.77 13.53 -6.80
C ALA A 68 -4.85 12.87 -7.84
N PHE A 69 -3.65 13.41 -8.00
CA PHE A 69 -2.62 12.90 -8.92
C PHE A 69 -1.21 13.25 -8.44
N ALA A 70 -0.21 12.48 -8.85
CA ALA A 70 1.19 12.79 -8.61
C ALA A 70 1.76 13.54 -9.82
N ARG A 71 2.32 14.75 -9.62
CA ARG A 71 2.97 15.49 -10.72
C ARG A 71 4.26 14.83 -11.20
N ARG A 72 4.91 14.11 -10.31
CA ARG A 72 6.15 13.38 -10.53
C ARG A 72 6.24 12.25 -9.53
N LEU A 73 6.93 11.21 -9.89
CA LEU A 73 7.28 10.17 -8.95
C LEU A 73 8.40 10.63 -8.02
N PRO A 74 8.47 10.12 -6.77
CA PRO A 74 9.63 10.32 -5.90
C PRO A 74 10.92 9.88 -6.59
N ALA A 75 12.04 10.53 -6.23
CA ALA A 75 13.35 10.27 -6.84
C ALA A 75 13.70 8.77 -6.81
N GLY A 76 14.07 8.23 -7.96
CA GLY A 76 14.42 6.82 -8.12
C GLY A 76 13.25 5.88 -8.34
N ARG A 77 12.01 6.35 -8.28
CA ARG A 77 10.82 5.55 -8.60
C ARG A 77 10.50 5.63 -10.09
N ARG A 78 10.14 4.51 -10.69
CA ARG A 78 9.77 4.42 -12.12
C ARG A 78 8.28 4.16 -12.30
N TYR A 79 7.56 3.90 -11.22
CA TYR A 79 6.12 3.77 -11.07
C TYR A 79 5.76 3.97 -9.60
N GLY A 80 4.48 4.17 -9.31
CA GLY A 80 3.90 4.07 -7.98
C GLY A 80 2.82 3.00 -7.94
N VAL A 81 2.36 2.63 -6.74
CA VAL A 81 1.26 1.70 -6.51
C VAL A 81 0.20 2.40 -5.69
N VAL A 82 -1.04 2.38 -6.15
CA VAL A 82 -2.18 2.98 -5.45
C VAL A 82 -2.52 2.15 -4.23
N ALA A 83 -2.57 2.79 -3.07
CA ALA A 83 -3.07 2.21 -1.83
C ALA A 83 -3.71 3.29 -0.96
N GLY A 84 -4.59 2.88 -0.03
CA GLY A 84 -5.28 3.77 0.90
C GLY A 84 -6.74 4.04 0.53
N THR A 85 -7.20 3.74 -0.68
CA THR A 85 -8.58 4.00 -1.10
C THR A 85 -9.58 3.30 -0.18
N GLY A 86 -9.36 2.04 0.20
CA GLY A 86 -10.24 1.33 1.14
C GLY A 86 -10.33 2.03 2.50
N ARG A 87 -9.18 2.48 3.05
CA ARG A 87 -9.14 3.27 4.30
C ARG A 87 -9.82 4.63 4.15
N LEU A 88 -9.67 5.29 3.01
CA LEU A 88 -10.35 6.54 2.71
C LEU A 88 -11.87 6.35 2.75
N LEU A 89 -12.39 5.29 2.14
CA LEU A 89 -13.82 4.98 2.12
C LEU A 89 -14.34 4.64 3.52
N GLU A 90 -13.57 3.91 4.33
CA GLU A 90 -13.87 3.66 5.74
C GLU A 90 -13.94 4.98 6.53
N ALA A 91 -12.95 5.86 6.38
CA ALA A 91 -12.92 7.16 7.04
C ALA A 91 -14.06 8.08 6.57
N LEU A 92 -14.38 8.09 5.27
CA LEU A 92 -15.48 8.88 4.71
C LEU A 92 -16.84 8.45 5.27
N SER A 93 -17.05 7.17 5.52
CA SER A 93 -18.29 6.65 6.08
C SER A 93 -18.62 7.20 7.49
N THR A 94 -17.59 7.62 8.22
CA THR A 94 -17.68 8.19 9.58
C THR A 94 -17.31 9.67 9.65
N PHE A 95 -16.97 10.31 8.51
CA PHE A 95 -16.56 11.70 8.46
C PHE A 95 -17.76 12.63 8.75
N ARG A 96 -17.83 13.12 10.00
CA ARG A 96 -18.90 13.96 10.54
C ARG A 96 -18.34 14.85 11.64
N PHE A 97 -18.87 16.06 11.76
CA PHE A 97 -18.52 16.93 12.88
C PHE A 97 -19.48 16.65 14.05
N ASP A 98 -18.94 16.19 15.16
CA ASP A 98 -19.70 15.99 16.37
C ASP A 98 -19.83 17.27 17.21
N ASP A 99 -20.68 17.25 18.24
CA ASP A 99 -20.97 18.42 19.08
C ASP A 99 -19.70 19.00 19.74
N ALA A 100 -18.76 18.15 20.14
CA ALA A 100 -17.52 18.60 20.79
C ALA A 100 -16.59 19.30 19.78
N GLN A 101 -16.54 18.79 18.56
CA GLN A 101 -15.78 19.40 17.46
C GLN A 101 -16.38 20.73 17.02
N LEU A 102 -17.72 20.80 16.90
CA LEU A 102 -18.44 22.05 16.57
C LEU A 102 -18.27 23.09 17.69
N ALA A 103 -18.37 22.70 18.96
CA ALA A 103 -18.11 23.58 20.08
C ALA A 103 -16.69 24.13 20.05
N PHE A 104 -15.67 23.30 19.77
CA PHE A 104 -14.29 23.74 19.62
C PHE A 104 -14.13 24.79 18.52
N LEU A 105 -14.75 24.58 17.34
CA LEU A 105 -14.68 25.53 16.22
C LEU A 105 -15.35 26.87 16.56
N SER A 106 -16.50 26.82 17.26
CA SER A 106 -17.24 27.99 17.75
C SER A 106 -16.46 28.77 18.82
N ASP A 107 -16.01 28.09 19.87
CA ASP A 107 -15.31 28.71 21.00
C ASP A 107 -14.00 29.40 20.58
N ARG A 108 -13.36 28.91 19.53
CA ARG A 108 -12.15 29.48 18.95
C ARG A 108 -12.42 30.51 17.86
N GLY A 109 -13.67 30.72 17.48
CA GLY A 109 -14.04 31.65 16.39
C GLY A 109 -13.38 31.29 15.05
N ILE A 110 -13.21 29.97 14.77
CA ILE A 110 -12.53 29.51 13.55
C ILE A 110 -13.45 29.73 12.34
N VAL A 111 -14.74 29.50 12.51
CA VAL A 111 -15.78 29.73 11.52
C VAL A 111 -17.02 30.34 12.17
N ASP A 112 -17.90 30.95 11.37
CA ASP A 112 -19.15 31.57 11.82
C ASP A 112 -20.29 30.57 11.99
N ASP A 113 -21.42 31.06 12.57
CA ASP A 113 -22.60 30.25 12.86
C ASP A 113 -23.22 29.60 11.60
N THR A 114 -23.16 30.26 10.47
CA THR A 114 -23.65 29.72 9.18
C THR A 114 -22.84 28.49 8.77
N THR A 115 -21.53 28.61 8.90
CA THR A 115 -20.59 27.51 8.57
C THR A 115 -20.73 26.36 9.60
N LEU A 116 -20.87 26.69 10.89
CA LEU A 116 -21.12 25.68 11.93
C LEU A 116 -22.39 24.88 11.66
N ALA A 117 -23.48 25.55 11.28
CA ALA A 117 -24.72 24.86 10.92
C ALA A 117 -24.54 23.92 9.72
N TRP A 118 -23.79 24.37 8.68
CA TRP A 118 -23.49 23.54 7.52
C TRP A 118 -22.64 22.31 7.91
N LEU A 119 -21.62 22.49 8.76
CA LEU A 119 -20.76 21.39 9.24
C LEU A 119 -21.53 20.38 10.09
N ALA A 120 -22.48 20.82 10.93
CA ALA A 120 -23.34 19.96 11.74
C ALA A 120 -24.17 18.98 10.86
N ASP A 121 -24.68 19.50 9.74
CA ASP A 121 -25.47 18.72 8.79
C ASP A 121 -24.63 17.99 7.73
N PHE A 122 -23.31 18.16 7.76
CA PHE A 122 -22.43 17.62 6.71
C PHE A 122 -22.63 16.12 6.51
N ARG A 123 -22.87 15.74 5.28
CA ARG A 123 -22.84 14.38 4.74
C ARG A 123 -22.30 14.46 3.32
N PHE A 124 -21.35 13.61 3.01
CA PHE A 124 -20.87 13.54 1.63
C PHE A 124 -21.97 12.93 0.73
N THR A 125 -22.38 13.66 -0.29
CA THR A 125 -23.43 13.23 -1.24
C THR A 125 -22.92 13.04 -2.67
N GLY A 126 -21.63 13.28 -2.89
CA GLY A 126 -20.99 13.19 -4.20
C GLY A 126 -20.63 11.78 -4.62
N SER A 127 -19.89 11.71 -5.70
CA SER A 127 -19.36 10.45 -6.27
C SER A 127 -17.83 10.47 -6.28
N ILE A 128 -17.22 9.29 -6.08
CA ILE A 128 -15.76 9.11 -6.09
C ILE A 128 -15.43 7.96 -7.04
N SER A 129 -14.47 8.22 -7.93
CA SER A 129 -13.93 7.22 -8.85
C SER A 129 -12.41 7.35 -8.94
N GLY A 130 -11.73 6.38 -9.53
CA GLY A 130 -10.28 6.43 -9.70
C GLY A 130 -9.65 5.08 -9.94
N TYR A 131 -8.34 5.01 -9.77
CA TYR A 131 -7.59 3.77 -9.87
C TYR A 131 -7.80 2.94 -8.61
N ALA A 132 -8.10 1.67 -8.79
CA ALA A 132 -8.29 0.76 -7.68
C ALA A 132 -6.95 0.48 -6.97
N GLU A 133 -7.01 0.16 -5.67
CA GLU A 133 -5.81 -0.22 -4.91
C GLU A 133 -5.09 -1.39 -5.56
N GLY A 134 -3.77 -1.35 -5.55
CA GLY A 134 -2.89 -2.29 -6.23
C GLY A 134 -2.54 -1.90 -7.66
N GLU A 135 -3.25 -0.93 -8.27
CA GLU A 135 -2.95 -0.47 -9.62
C GLU A 135 -1.64 0.33 -9.64
N ALA A 136 -0.81 0.09 -10.66
CA ALA A 136 0.35 0.94 -10.91
C ALA A 136 -0.09 2.30 -11.45
N PHE A 137 0.59 3.39 -11.03
CA PHE A 137 0.34 4.73 -11.54
C PHE A 137 1.64 5.43 -11.96
N PHE A 138 1.49 6.45 -12.77
CA PHE A 138 2.57 7.25 -13.33
C PHE A 138 2.32 8.75 -13.07
N PRO A 139 3.27 9.65 -13.41
CA PRO A 139 3.04 11.08 -13.29
C PRO A 139 1.77 11.49 -14.04
N ASN A 140 0.92 12.27 -13.37
CA ASN A 140 -0.35 12.79 -13.89
C ASN A 140 -1.48 11.77 -14.13
N SER A 141 -1.33 10.52 -13.70
CA SER A 141 -2.45 9.58 -13.63
C SER A 141 -3.59 10.16 -12.77
N PRO A 142 -4.86 10.14 -13.20
CA PRO A 142 -6.00 10.59 -12.40
C PRO A 142 -6.37 9.53 -11.34
N ILE A 143 -5.58 9.51 -10.23
CA ILE A 143 -5.62 8.45 -9.22
C ILE A 143 -6.97 8.40 -8.51
N LEU A 144 -7.51 9.59 -8.17
CA LEU A 144 -8.83 9.70 -7.54
C LEU A 144 -9.53 10.95 -8.05
N THR A 145 -10.78 10.83 -8.40
CA THR A 145 -11.66 11.92 -8.80
C THR A 145 -12.84 12.00 -7.85
N VAL A 146 -13.09 13.20 -7.30
CA VAL A 146 -14.22 13.50 -6.42
C VAL A 146 -15.13 14.49 -7.15
N GLU A 147 -16.34 14.06 -7.48
CA GLU A 147 -17.38 14.90 -8.07
C GLU A 147 -18.46 15.18 -7.04
N SER A 148 -18.61 16.46 -6.64
CA SER A 148 -19.61 16.89 -5.66
C SER A 148 -19.86 18.41 -5.78
N THR A 149 -20.46 19.02 -4.75
CA THR A 149 -20.38 20.47 -4.58
C THR A 149 -18.97 20.89 -4.20
N PHE A 150 -18.61 22.16 -4.47
CA PHE A 150 -17.28 22.67 -4.06
C PHE A 150 -17.04 22.48 -2.56
N ALA A 151 -18.04 22.80 -1.74
CA ALA A 151 -17.96 22.66 -0.28
C ALA A 151 -17.63 21.23 0.15
N GLU A 152 -18.37 20.23 -0.35
CA GLU A 152 -18.18 18.83 0.04
C GLU A 152 -16.84 18.27 -0.45
N ALA A 153 -16.45 18.61 -1.68
CA ALA A 153 -15.22 18.08 -2.24
C ALA A 153 -13.97 18.76 -1.66
N SER A 154 -14.03 20.08 -1.36
CA SER A 154 -12.87 20.80 -0.84
C SER A 154 -12.48 20.41 0.59
N ILE A 155 -13.45 20.09 1.46
CA ILE A 155 -13.20 19.71 2.85
C ILE A 155 -12.56 18.32 2.99
N LEU A 156 -12.47 17.56 1.92
CA LEU A 156 -11.86 16.23 1.90
C LEU A 156 -10.36 16.27 1.50
N GLU A 157 -9.78 17.43 1.16
CA GLU A 157 -8.41 17.52 0.63
C GLU A 157 -7.40 16.83 1.55
N THR A 158 -7.36 17.22 2.82
CA THR A 158 -6.39 16.65 3.78
C THR A 158 -6.66 15.17 4.04
N LEU A 159 -7.92 14.75 4.19
CA LEU A 159 -8.26 13.34 4.36
C LEU A 159 -7.79 12.48 3.18
N VAL A 160 -8.08 12.91 1.96
CA VAL A 160 -7.66 12.22 0.73
C VAL A 160 -6.14 12.14 0.66
N LEU A 161 -5.47 13.27 0.82
CA LEU A 161 -4.02 13.34 0.61
C LEU A 161 -3.22 12.67 1.71
N SER A 162 -3.60 12.79 2.98
CA SER A 162 -2.89 12.14 4.08
C SER A 162 -2.90 10.62 3.93
N ILE A 163 -4.04 10.05 3.57
CA ILE A 163 -4.18 8.59 3.39
C ILE A 163 -3.47 8.13 2.12
N LEU A 164 -3.80 8.71 0.96
CA LEU A 164 -3.25 8.22 -0.32
C LEU A 164 -1.74 8.43 -0.43
N ASN A 165 -1.21 9.55 0.06
CA ASN A 165 0.22 9.81 0.04
C ASN A 165 1.02 8.82 0.89
N HIS A 166 0.55 8.53 2.10
CA HIS A 166 1.20 7.62 3.02
C HIS A 166 1.14 6.17 2.51
N ASP A 167 -0.07 5.67 2.26
CA ASP A 167 -0.27 4.26 1.93
C ASP A 167 0.33 3.91 0.56
N SER A 168 0.20 4.80 -0.44
CA SER A 168 0.80 4.56 -1.76
C SER A 168 2.33 4.65 -1.75
N ALA A 169 2.93 5.47 -0.87
CA ALA A 169 4.39 5.50 -0.71
C ALA A 169 4.91 4.15 -0.18
N ILE A 170 4.22 3.58 0.81
CA ILE A 170 4.59 2.30 1.41
C ILE A 170 4.34 1.15 0.45
N ALA A 171 3.17 1.10 -0.22
CA ALA A 171 2.87 0.08 -1.22
C ALA A 171 3.87 0.10 -2.38
N SER A 172 4.29 1.31 -2.82
CA SER A 172 5.32 1.46 -3.85
C SER A 172 6.70 0.97 -3.40
N ALA A 173 7.07 1.20 -2.13
CA ALA A 173 8.31 0.66 -1.56
C ALA A 173 8.23 -0.87 -1.45
N ALA A 174 7.11 -1.40 -0.94
CA ALA A 174 6.87 -2.84 -0.84
C ALA A 174 6.96 -3.53 -2.19
N SER A 175 6.33 -2.96 -3.24
CA SER A 175 6.37 -3.48 -4.61
C SER A 175 7.80 -3.58 -5.16
N ARG A 176 8.66 -2.61 -4.87
CA ARG A 176 10.08 -2.67 -5.26
C ARG A 176 10.86 -3.74 -4.50
N MET A 177 10.58 -3.89 -3.21
CA MET A 177 11.21 -4.91 -2.36
C MET A 177 10.81 -6.32 -2.81
N THR A 178 9.53 -6.55 -3.10
CA THR A 178 9.04 -7.84 -3.62
C THR A 178 9.56 -8.11 -5.03
N GLY A 179 9.64 -7.10 -5.89
CA GLY A 179 10.29 -7.21 -7.20
C GLY A 179 11.77 -7.60 -7.12
N ALA A 180 12.49 -7.13 -6.08
CA ALA A 180 13.90 -7.45 -5.84
C ALA A 180 14.11 -8.80 -5.17
N SER A 181 13.08 -9.38 -4.54
CA SER A 181 13.20 -10.59 -3.70
C SER A 181 13.37 -11.90 -4.48
N ALA A 182 13.31 -11.85 -5.81
CA ALA A 182 13.35 -13.01 -6.69
C ALA A 182 12.28 -14.07 -6.34
N GLY A 183 11.08 -13.62 -5.99
CA GLY A 183 9.93 -14.46 -5.64
C GLY A 183 9.94 -15.02 -4.22
N ARG A 184 10.90 -14.62 -3.39
CA ARG A 184 10.94 -15.02 -1.97
C ARG A 184 10.04 -14.11 -1.14
N PRO A 185 9.32 -14.65 -0.13
CA PRO A 185 8.39 -13.87 0.67
C PRO A 185 9.09 -12.77 1.48
N CYS A 186 8.49 -11.58 1.49
CA CYS A 186 8.82 -10.48 2.37
C CYS A 186 7.80 -10.41 3.51
N ILE A 187 8.27 -10.10 4.72
CA ILE A 187 7.48 -10.02 5.96
C ILE A 187 7.59 -8.59 6.50
N GLU A 188 6.47 -7.94 6.74
CA GLU A 188 6.42 -6.61 7.34
C GLU A 188 6.73 -6.71 8.85
N MET A 189 7.74 -5.97 9.32
CA MET A 189 8.20 -5.95 10.71
C MET A 189 8.47 -4.54 11.23
N GLY A 190 7.76 -3.53 10.71
CA GLY A 190 8.00 -2.11 10.97
C GLY A 190 7.20 -1.50 12.12
N SER A 191 6.35 -2.25 12.83
CA SER A 191 5.41 -1.72 13.83
C SER A 191 6.07 -0.85 14.92
N ARG A 192 7.31 -1.10 15.29
CA ARG A 192 8.06 -0.33 16.30
C ARG A 192 8.92 0.81 15.70
N ARG A 193 8.74 1.14 14.43
CA ARG A 193 9.54 2.12 13.68
C ARG A 193 8.74 3.29 13.15
N THR A 194 7.44 3.33 13.41
CA THR A 194 6.53 4.41 13.05
C THR A 194 5.45 4.58 14.12
N HIS A 195 4.57 5.57 13.96
CA HIS A 195 3.40 5.79 14.83
C HIS A 195 2.47 4.55 14.79
N GLU A 196 1.87 4.17 15.91
CA GLU A 196 1.12 2.92 16.07
C GLU A 196 -0.03 2.74 15.06
N GLU A 197 -0.81 3.78 14.79
CA GLU A 197 -1.87 3.71 13.78
C GLU A 197 -1.30 3.72 12.36
N SER A 198 -0.18 4.42 12.11
CA SER A 198 0.53 4.35 10.84
C SER A 198 1.13 2.98 10.59
N ALA A 199 1.54 2.25 11.65
CA ALA A 199 2.03 0.88 11.52
C ALA A 199 0.95 -0.08 11.00
N VAL A 200 -0.30 0.09 11.45
CA VAL A 200 -1.45 -0.68 10.95
C VAL A 200 -1.71 -0.39 9.47
N ALA A 201 -1.70 0.89 9.09
CA ALA A 201 -1.85 1.32 7.71
C ALA A 201 -0.69 0.81 6.81
N ALA A 202 0.55 0.89 7.32
CA ALA A 202 1.75 0.41 6.63
C ALA A 202 1.71 -1.10 6.38
N ALA A 203 1.30 -1.89 7.37
CA ALA A 203 1.13 -3.33 7.22
C ALA A 203 0.13 -3.67 6.12
N ARG A 204 -1.02 -2.96 6.08
CA ARG A 204 -2.02 -3.14 5.02
C ARG A 204 -1.45 -2.79 3.63
N ALA A 205 -0.79 -1.65 3.52
CA ALA A 205 -0.18 -1.19 2.27
C ALA A 205 0.95 -2.13 1.79
N ALA A 206 1.71 -2.71 2.72
CA ALA A 206 2.76 -3.69 2.41
C ALA A 206 2.18 -4.97 1.78
N ILE A 207 1.07 -5.49 2.30
CA ILE A 207 0.39 -6.67 1.72
C ILE A 207 -0.12 -6.33 0.31
N ILE A 208 -0.70 -5.15 0.10
CA ILE A 208 -1.09 -4.69 -1.25
C ILE A 208 0.12 -4.65 -2.18
N GLY A 209 1.30 -4.20 -1.70
CA GLY A 209 2.55 -4.18 -2.45
C GLY A 209 3.26 -5.53 -2.58
N GLY A 210 2.60 -6.64 -2.20
CA GLY A 210 3.06 -8.01 -2.44
C GLY A 210 3.79 -8.67 -1.26
N PHE A 211 3.84 -8.08 -0.06
CA PHE A 211 4.34 -8.73 1.13
C PHE A 211 3.44 -9.91 1.52
N ALA A 212 4.03 -10.98 2.04
CA ALA A 212 3.30 -12.21 2.34
C ALA A 212 2.59 -12.19 3.70
N SER A 213 3.13 -11.44 4.66
CA SER A 213 2.62 -11.39 6.04
C SER A 213 3.13 -10.16 6.79
N THR A 214 2.58 -9.94 7.99
CA THR A 214 2.98 -8.85 8.89
C THR A 214 3.21 -9.36 10.31
N SER A 215 4.00 -8.64 11.09
CA SER A 215 4.09 -8.83 12.54
C SER A 215 3.04 -8.05 13.33
N ASN A 216 2.22 -7.21 12.65
CA ASN A 216 1.25 -6.32 13.27
C ASN A 216 -0.08 -7.03 13.53
N LEU A 217 -0.37 -7.33 14.81
CA LEU A 217 -1.58 -8.04 15.21
C LEU A 217 -2.86 -7.24 14.94
N GLU A 218 -2.83 -5.91 15.12
CA GLU A 218 -4.01 -5.07 14.88
C GLU A 218 -4.35 -4.98 13.39
N ALA A 219 -3.35 -4.95 12.52
CA ALA A 219 -3.57 -5.06 11.08
C ALA A 219 -4.15 -6.43 10.69
N GLY A 220 -3.66 -7.51 11.33
CA GLY A 220 -4.26 -8.85 11.19
C GLY A 220 -5.73 -8.87 11.59
N ARG A 221 -6.07 -8.27 12.74
CA ARG A 221 -7.44 -8.20 13.25
C ARG A 221 -8.37 -7.36 12.37
N ARG A 222 -7.93 -6.15 11.93
CA ARG A 222 -8.77 -5.23 11.14
C ARG A 222 -8.98 -5.72 9.71
N TYR A 223 -7.93 -6.26 9.09
CA TYR A 223 -7.91 -6.54 7.65
C TYR A 223 -7.73 -8.02 7.30
N GLY A 224 -7.76 -8.92 8.30
CA GLY A 224 -7.62 -10.36 8.06
C GLY A 224 -6.25 -10.76 7.50
N LEU A 225 -5.19 -9.97 7.78
CA LEU A 225 -3.87 -10.21 7.22
C LEU A 225 -3.17 -11.39 7.91
N PRO A 226 -2.37 -12.19 7.16
CA PRO A 226 -1.54 -13.23 7.77
C PRO A 226 -0.55 -12.61 8.75
N THR A 227 -0.54 -13.06 10.00
CA THR A 227 0.39 -12.58 11.02
C THR A 227 1.43 -13.62 11.36
N VAL A 228 2.67 -13.16 11.60
CA VAL A 228 3.79 -14.04 12.00
C VAL A 228 4.60 -13.37 13.11
N GLY A 229 5.20 -14.21 13.96
CA GLY A 229 6.10 -13.78 15.03
C GLY A 229 6.79 -14.97 15.64
N THR A 230 8.00 -14.76 16.14
CA THR A 230 8.78 -15.80 16.83
C THR A 230 9.30 -15.26 18.15
N ALA A 231 10.59 -14.93 18.24
CA ALA A 231 11.22 -14.38 19.44
C ALA A 231 12.14 -13.20 19.07
N ALA A 232 12.51 -12.40 20.07
CA ALA A 232 13.54 -11.39 19.98
C ALA A 232 14.75 -11.80 20.84
N HIS A 233 15.91 -11.14 20.66
CA HIS A 233 17.12 -11.39 21.46
C HIS A 233 16.87 -11.34 22.98
N SER A 234 15.95 -10.46 23.44
CA SER A 234 15.56 -10.38 24.85
C SER A 234 15.01 -11.70 25.42
N PHE A 235 14.39 -12.55 24.60
CA PHE A 235 13.93 -13.87 25.02
C PHE A 235 15.11 -14.80 25.27
N THR A 236 16.11 -14.81 24.40
CA THR A 236 17.35 -15.59 24.61
C THR A 236 18.11 -15.09 25.83
N LEU A 237 18.21 -13.75 25.98
CA LEU A 237 18.90 -13.12 27.12
C LEU A 237 18.19 -13.33 28.49
N LEU A 238 16.89 -13.66 28.50
CA LEU A 238 16.14 -13.97 29.71
C LEU A 238 16.57 -15.32 30.34
N HIS A 239 17.08 -16.25 29.52
CA HIS A 239 17.42 -17.59 29.93
C HIS A 239 18.91 -17.68 30.29
N ASP A 240 19.27 -18.67 31.15
CA ASP A 240 20.67 -18.89 31.59
C ASP A 240 21.56 -19.39 30.46
N SER A 241 20.98 -19.89 29.36
CA SER A 241 21.70 -20.29 28.15
C SER A 241 20.81 -20.19 26.90
N GLU A 242 21.45 -20.06 25.75
CA GLU A 242 20.78 -20.08 24.44
C GLU A 242 20.02 -21.40 24.21
N ARG A 243 20.61 -22.54 24.65
CA ARG A 243 19.96 -23.87 24.62
C ARG A 243 18.64 -23.85 25.40
N ALA A 244 18.63 -23.33 26.63
CA ALA A 244 17.43 -23.29 27.47
C ALA A 244 16.34 -22.40 26.80
N ALA A 245 16.72 -21.29 26.16
CA ALA A 245 15.82 -20.47 25.40
C ALA A 245 15.20 -21.23 24.21
N PHE A 246 16.01 -21.92 23.43
CA PHE A 246 15.54 -22.69 22.27
C PHE A 246 14.65 -23.86 22.69
N GLU A 247 14.99 -24.58 23.75
CA GLU A 247 14.16 -25.65 24.31
C GLU A 247 12.80 -25.13 24.76
N ALA A 248 12.77 -23.97 25.44
CA ALA A 248 11.51 -23.32 25.86
C ALA A 248 10.68 -22.87 24.66
N GLN A 249 11.29 -22.27 23.62
CA GLN A 249 10.59 -21.87 22.41
C GLN A 249 10.04 -23.06 21.63
N VAL A 250 10.81 -24.12 21.46
CA VAL A 250 10.38 -25.35 20.78
C VAL A 250 9.27 -26.04 21.55
N ALA A 251 9.33 -26.07 22.87
CA ALA A 251 8.28 -26.65 23.71
C ALA A 251 6.95 -25.90 23.56
N SER A 252 6.99 -24.56 23.34
CA SER A 252 5.81 -23.70 23.19
C SER A 252 5.27 -23.64 21.76
N LEU A 253 6.14 -23.53 20.75
CA LEU A 253 5.78 -23.25 19.37
C LEU A 253 5.98 -24.43 18.42
N GLY A 254 6.50 -25.54 18.92
CA GLY A 254 6.83 -26.73 18.12
C GLY A 254 8.20 -26.63 17.42
N ARG A 255 8.68 -27.77 16.91
CA ARG A 255 9.99 -27.88 16.26
C ARG A 255 10.10 -27.11 14.94
N SER A 256 8.97 -26.88 14.25
CA SER A 256 8.92 -26.14 12.99
C SER A 256 9.02 -24.61 13.17
N THR A 257 9.27 -24.12 14.39
CA THR A 257 9.48 -22.69 14.68
C THR A 257 10.74 -22.15 14.03
N SER A 258 10.88 -20.82 13.99
CA SER A 258 12.10 -20.13 13.58
C SER A 258 12.90 -19.70 14.81
N LEU A 259 14.15 -20.13 14.92
CA LEU A 259 15.06 -19.79 16.02
C LEU A 259 16.02 -18.67 15.61
N LEU A 260 16.20 -17.67 16.51
CA LEU A 260 17.10 -16.54 16.32
C LEU A 260 18.49 -16.93 16.81
N VAL A 261 19.44 -17.12 15.88
CA VAL A 261 20.73 -17.80 16.18
C VAL A 261 21.92 -16.84 16.29
N ASP A 262 21.70 -15.53 16.22
CA ASP A 262 22.76 -14.51 16.25
C ASP A 262 22.77 -13.67 17.54
N THR A 263 22.27 -14.23 18.65
CA THR A 263 22.34 -13.53 19.95
C THR A 263 23.77 -13.52 20.50
N TYR A 264 24.55 -14.59 20.29
CA TYR A 264 25.93 -14.72 20.71
C TYR A 264 26.83 -15.10 19.53
N ASP A 265 27.13 -16.38 19.36
CA ASP A 265 27.90 -16.89 18.25
C ASP A 265 26.99 -17.64 17.28
N VAL A 266 27.00 -17.27 16.02
CA VAL A 266 26.07 -17.81 15.01
C VAL A 266 26.32 -19.30 14.77
N GLU A 267 27.59 -19.77 14.77
CA GLU A 267 27.89 -21.18 14.56
C GLU A 267 27.33 -22.02 15.69
N GLN A 268 27.62 -21.62 16.92
CA GLN A 268 27.11 -22.33 18.09
C GLN A 268 25.58 -22.25 18.16
N GLY A 269 24.98 -21.12 17.82
CA GLY A 269 23.53 -20.92 17.75
C GLY A 269 22.86 -21.88 16.75
N VAL A 270 23.40 -22.01 15.54
CA VAL A 270 22.88 -22.95 14.54
C VAL A 270 23.02 -24.41 15.00
N ARG A 271 24.17 -24.79 15.56
CA ARG A 271 24.37 -26.16 16.09
C ARG A 271 23.40 -26.47 17.23
N THR A 272 23.23 -25.54 18.16
CA THR A 272 22.30 -25.68 19.28
C THR A 272 20.86 -25.75 18.78
N ALA A 273 20.47 -24.95 17.79
CA ALA A 273 19.14 -24.99 17.20
C ALA A 273 18.80 -26.33 16.55
N VAL A 274 19.78 -26.91 15.81
CA VAL A 274 19.63 -28.24 15.19
C VAL A 274 19.58 -29.34 16.25
N GLU A 275 20.40 -29.29 17.31
CA GLU A 275 20.35 -30.25 18.39
C GLU A 275 19.03 -30.26 19.14
N VAL A 276 18.43 -29.07 19.37
CA VAL A 276 17.18 -28.92 20.12
C VAL A 276 15.95 -29.26 19.27
N ALA A 277 15.87 -28.76 18.05
CA ALA A 277 14.70 -28.96 17.21
C ALA A 277 14.79 -30.18 16.27
N GLY A 278 16.02 -30.64 15.97
CA GLY A 278 16.25 -31.76 15.06
C GLY A 278 15.96 -31.42 13.60
N PRO A 279 15.68 -32.46 12.77
CA PRO A 279 15.46 -32.27 11.32
C PRO A 279 14.17 -31.52 10.99
N GLU A 280 13.28 -31.30 11.94
CA GLU A 280 12.02 -30.58 11.78
C GLU A 280 12.19 -29.08 12.04
N LEU A 281 13.40 -28.55 12.31
CA LEU A 281 13.67 -27.13 12.50
C LEU A 281 13.17 -26.33 11.30
N GLY A 282 12.17 -25.45 11.52
CA GLY A 282 11.51 -24.72 10.45
C GLY A 282 12.41 -23.68 9.80
N ALA A 283 13.11 -22.88 10.61
CA ALA A 283 14.02 -21.86 10.10
C ALA A 283 15.06 -21.45 11.17
N VAL A 284 16.16 -20.89 10.71
CA VAL A 284 17.06 -20.03 11.50
C VAL A 284 16.94 -18.59 11.02
N ARG A 285 17.02 -17.62 11.96
CA ARG A 285 16.97 -16.19 11.65
C ARG A 285 18.29 -15.50 11.94
N LEU A 286 18.75 -14.72 10.93
CA LEU A 286 19.95 -13.90 10.97
C LEU A 286 19.54 -12.44 10.92
N ASP A 287 19.95 -11.63 11.89
CA ASP A 287 19.53 -10.22 12.04
C ASP A 287 20.71 -9.24 11.92
N SER A 288 21.95 -9.71 11.87
CA SER A 288 23.15 -8.88 11.92
C SER A 288 24.34 -9.46 11.14
N GLY A 289 25.35 -8.60 10.87
CA GLY A 289 26.61 -8.97 10.22
C GLY A 289 26.59 -8.93 8.69
N ASP A 290 27.56 -9.59 8.03
CA ASP A 290 27.58 -9.76 6.56
C ASP A 290 26.58 -10.87 6.17
N LEU A 291 25.34 -10.47 5.97
CA LEU A 291 24.23 -11.39 5.74
C LEU A 291 24.40 -12.25 4.49
N VAL A 292 25.07 -11.76 3.43
CA VAL A 292 25.33 -12.56 2.21
C VAL A 292 26.31 -13.68 2.49
N ALA A 293 27.42 -13.35 3.15
CA ALA A 293 28.43 -14.34 3.51
C ALA A 293 27.89 -15.31 4.57
N GLN A 294 27.19 -14.79 5.59
CA GLN A 294 26.60 -15.60 6.65
C GLN A 294 25.54 -16.57 6.12
N ALA A 295 24.62 -16.15 5.26
CA ALA A 295 23.60 -17.03 4.71
C ALA A 295 24.21 -18.20 3.93
N ARG A 296 25.26 -17.97 3.16
CA ARG A 296 25.97 -19.02 2.43
C ARG A 296 26.62 -20.02 3.38
N TRP A 297 27.32 -19.53 4.38
CA TRP A 297 28.00 -20.33 5.35
C TRP A 297 27.02 -21.10 6.26
N VAL A 298 25.97 -20.45 6.73
CA VAL A 298 24.92 -21.09 7.54
C VAL A 298 24.20 -22.18 6.75
N ARG A 299 23.95 -22.00 5.45
CA ARG A 299 23.35 -23.03 4.60
C ARG A 299 24.26 -24.25 4.54
N GLN A 300 25.58 -24.07 4.33
CA GLN A 300 26.52 -25.15 4.33
C GLN A 300 26.54 -25.88 5.69
N LEU A 301 26.58 -25.13 6.80
CA LEU A 301 26.56 -25.72 8.14
C LEU A 301 25.29 -26.54 8.41
N LEU A 302 24.11 -26.01 8.02
CA LEU A 302 22.84 -26.74 8.14
C LEU A 302 22.86 -28.05 7.30
N ASP A 303 23.41 -28.00 6.09
CA ASP A 303 23.52 -29.15 5.20
C ASP A 303 24.49 -30.21 5.78
N ASP A 304 25.63 -29.80 6.34
CA ASP A 304 26.59 -30.66 7.01
C ASP A 304 26.00 -31.35 8.28
N LEU A 305 25.04 -30.68 8.92
CA LEU A 305 24.27 -31.18 10.06
C LEU A 305 23.06 -32.05 9.67
N GLY A 306 22.78 -32.20 8.35
CA GLY A 306 21.66 -32.97 7.84
C GLY A 306 20.31 -32.21 7.81
N ASN A 307 20.31 -30.90 8.06
CA ASN A 307 19.10 -30.05 8.11
C ASN A 307 18.84 -29.34 6.77
N HIS A 308 18.76 -30.09 5.69
CA HIS A 308 18.61 -29.59 4.31
C HIS A 308 17.31 -28.80 4.08
N SER A 309 16.25 -29.07 4.84
CA SER A 309 14.93 -28.41 4.71
C SER A 309 14.78 -27.17 5.58
N THR A 310 15.69 -26.91 6.52
CA THR A 310 15.66 -25.76 7.40
C THR A 310 15.87 -24.47 6.57
N ARG A 311 14.96 -23.53 6.67
CA ARG A 311 14.97 -22.25 5.94
C ARG A 311 15.89 -21.23 6.63
N ILE A 312 16.36 -20.27 5.87
CA ILE A 312 17.13 -19.12 6.36
C ILE A 312 16.27 -17.86 6.18
N VAL A 313 15.89 -17.24 7.30
CA VAL A 313 15.18 -15.96 7.35
C VAL A 313 16.21 -14.87 7.65
N VAL A 314 16.25 -13.85 6.84
CA VAL A 314 17.12 -12.68 7.07
C VAL A 314 16.28 -11.48 7.44
N THR A 315 16.65 -10.86 8.55
CA THR A 315 16.10 -9.60 9.02
C THR A 315 17.26 -8.61 9.17
N SER A 316 17.04 -7.39 9.41
CA SER A 316 17.97 -6.27 9.64
C SER A 316 17.38 -5.01 9.00
N ASP A 317 18.20 -3.95 8.81
CA ASP A 317 17.82 -2.73 8.09
C ASP A 317 17.77 -2.96 6.55
N LEU A 318 16.90 -3.88 6.12
CA LEU A 318 16.74 -4.23 4.72
C LEU A 318 15.93 -3.17 3.95
N ASP A 319 16.39 -2.88 2.74
CA ASP A 319 15.69 -2.14 1.70
C ASP A 319 15.68 -2.95 0.39
N GLU A 320 15.12 -2.39 -0.69
CA GLU A 320 15.07 -3.05 -1.99
C GLU A 320 16.47 -3.38 -2.56
N PHE A 321 17.50 -2.60 -2.22
CA PHE A 321 18.88 -2.83 -2.71
C PHE A 321 19.54 -3.97 -1.93
N ALA A 322 19.42 -3.98 -0.61
CA ALA A 322 19.92 -5.07 0.23
C ALA A 322 19.23 -6.40 -0.10
N ILE A 323 17.91 -6.39 -0.32
CA ILE A 323 17.14 -7.58 -0.75
C ILE A 323 17.65 -8.05 -2.13
N GLY A 324 17.85 -7.15 -3.09
CA GLY A 324 18.39 -7.50 -4.41
C GLY A 324 19.78 -8.11 -4.35
N LEU A 325 20.65 -7.64 -3.44
CA LEU A 325 21.97 -8.25 -3.19
C LEU A 325 21.83 -9.66 -2.57
N LEU A 326 20.97 -9.80 -1.56
CA LEU A 326 20.70 -11.07 -0.87
C LEU A 326 20.00 -12.10 -1.76
N ALA A 327 19.38 -11.69 -2.88
CA ALA A 327 18.80 -12.61 -3.84
C ALA A 327 19.82 -13.60 -4.44
N SER A 328 21.13 -13.27 -4.40
CA SER A 328 22.23 -14.16 -4.80
C SER A 328 22.67 -15.17 -3.73
N ALA A 329 22.13 -15.06 -2.52
CA ALA A 329 22.43 -15.93 -1.38
C ALA A 329 21.28 -16.93 -1.11
N PRO A 330 21.52 -18.03 -0.39
CA PRO A 330 20.49 -19.02 -0.05
C PRO A 330 19.60 -18.53 1.11
N VAL A 331 18.88 -17.46 0.89
CA VAL A 331 17.91 -16.87 1.81
C VAL A 331 16.50 -17.29 1.36
N ASP A 332 15.63 -17.66 2.27
CA ASP A 332 14.28 -18.13 1.97
C ASP A 332 13.20 -17.06 2.19
N SER A 333 13.45 -16.09 3.07
CA SER A 333 12.51 -14.97 3.30
C SER A 333 13.22 -13.77 3.94
N TYR A 334 12.58 -12.60 3.83
CA TYR A 334 13.09 -11.32 4.29
C TYR A 334 12.13 -10.67 5.28
N GLY A 335 12.62 -10.22 6.44
CA GLY A 335 11.86 -9.39 7.37
C GLY A 335 12.31 -7.93 7.23
N VAL A 336 11.38 -7.03 6.91
CA VAL A 336 11.66 -5.62 6.60
C VAL A 336 10.94 -4.72 7.58
N GLY A 337 11.68 -3.79 8.17
CA GLY A 337 11.17 -2.84 9.17
C GLY A 337 11.18 -1.40 8.69
N THR A 338 12.17 -0.63 9.15
CA THR A 338 12.25 0.82 9.01
C THR A 338 12.11 1.30 7.57
N SER A 339 12.86 0.72 6.64
CA SER A 339 12.85 1.15 5.24
C SER A 339 11.46 1.04 4.61
N LEU A 340 10.70 -0.01 4.94
CA LEU A 340 9.35 -0.18 4.42
C LEU A 340 8.41 0.90 4.94
N VAL A 341 8.29 1.06 6.28
CA VAL A 341 7.31 1.98 6.90
C VAL A 341 7.65 3.46 6.71
N THR A 342 8.84 3.76 6.19
CA THR A 342 9.27 5.11 5.78
C THR A 342 9.26 5.29 4.25
N GLY A 343 8.64 4.36 3.51
CA GLY A 343 8.55 4.41 2.05
C GLY A 343 9.91 4.29 1.34
N SER A 344 10.90 3.66 1.99
CA SER A 344 12.29 3.54 1.48
C SER A 344 12.87 4.89 1.03
N GLY A 345 12.84 5.86 1.94
CA GLY A 345 13.34 7.22 1.72
C GLY A 345 12.38 8.15 0.96
N ALA A 346 11.19 7.68 0.61
CA ALA A 346 10.12 8.48 0.00
C ALA A 346 8.82 8.32 0.81
N PRO A 347 8.68 8.99 1.96
CA PRO A 347 7.57 8.78 2.91
C PRO A 347 6.20 9.29 2.40
N THR A 348 6.17 9.93 1.25
CA THR A 348 4.97 10.42 0.58
C THR A 348 5.03 10.10 -0.90
N ALA A 349 3.90 9.75 -1.50
CA ALA A 349 3.80 9.52 -2.95
C ALA A 349 3.83 10.82 -3.78
N GLY A 350 3.79 11.98 -3.12
CA GLY A 350 3.88 13.29 -3.78
C GLY A 350 2.59 13.70 -4.51
N MET A 351 1.47 13.14 -4.12
CA MET A 351 0.15 13.46 -4.68
C MET A 351 -0.32 14.84 -4.24
N VAL A 352 -1.08 15.48 -5.11
CA VAL A 352 -1.79 16.74 -4.89
C VAL A 352 -3.26 16.54 -5.20
N TYR A 353 -4.13 17.37 -4.60
CA TYR A 353 -5.57 17.38 -4.85
C TYR A 353 -5.96 18.73 -5.42
N LYS A 354 -6.59 18.74 -6.60
CA LYS A 354 -6.83 20.01 -7.31
C LYS A 354 -8.20 20.04 -7.95
N LEU A 355 -8.84 21.21 -7.87
CA LEU A 355 -10.02 21.52 -8.66
C LEU A 355 -9.63 21.51 -10.14
N VAL A 356 -10.26 20.64 -10.93
CA VAL A 356 -9.98 20.45 -12.37
C VAL A 356 -11.17 20.83 -13.26
N SER A 357 -12.38 20.86 -12.69
CA SER A 357 -13.57 21.29 -13.41
C SER A 357 -14.63 21.83 -12.44
N ARG A 358 -15.44 22.78 -12.89
CA ARG A 358 -16.61 23.30 -12.17
C ARG A 358 -17.73 23.64 -13.12
N GLN A 359 -18.96 23.66 -12.64
CA GLN A 359 -20.07 24.16 -13.42
C GLN A 359 -20.00 25.70 -13.54
N ASP A 360 -20.30 26.19 -14.73
CA ASP A 360 -20.60 27.61 -14.97
C ASP A 360 -22.06 27.95 -14.60
N ASP A 361 -22.49 29.17 -14.89
CA ASP A 361 -23.84 29.65 -14.56
C ASP A 361 -24.93 29.01 -15.47
N ASP A 362 -24.54 28.42 -16.61
CA ASP A 362 -25.41 27.65 -17.50
C ASP A 362 -25.47 26.14 -17.11
N GLY A 363 -24.79 25.74 -16.04
CA GLY A 363 -24.76 24.36 -15.57
C GLY A 363 -23.80 23.43 -16.34
N ARG A 364 -22.96 23.97 -17.24
CA ARG A 364 -21.98 23.22 -18.01
C ARG A 364 -20.69 23.10 -17.24
N PHE A 365 -20.07 21.91 -17.28
CA PHE A 365 -18.73 21.73 -16.72
C PHE A 365 -17.68 22.42 -17.60
N VAL A 366 -16.94 23.35 -17.00
CA VAL A 366 -15.82 24.04 -17.64
C VAL A 366 -14.50 23.62 -16.97
N PRO A 367 -13.47 23.32 -17.77
CA PRO A 367 -12.17 22.98 -17.22
C PRO A 367 -11.55 24.18 -16.51
N VAL A 368 -10.87 23.92 -15.39
CA VAL A 368 -10.10 24.93 -14.67
C VAL A 368 -8.73 24.38 -14.33
N ALA A 369 -7.72 25.22 -14.45
CA ALA A 369 -6.35 24.84 -14.18
C ALA A 369 -5.53 26.01 -13.65
N LYS A 370 -4.54 25.73 -12.80
CA LYS A 370 -3.58 26.72 -12.35
C LYS A 370 -2.53 26.95 -13.44
N ALA A 371 -2.42 28.19 -13.91
CA ALA A 371 -1.47 28.62 -14.95
C ALA A 371 -0.11 29.10 -14.37
N ALA A 372 0.36 28.56 -13.24
CA ALA A 372 1.62 28.99 -12.65
C ALA A 372 2.82 28.29 -13.27
N LYS A 373 3.92 29.03 -13.52
CA LYS A 373 5.19 28.49 -14.03
C LYS A 373 5.68 27.33 -13.17
N ASN A 374 5.92 26.15 -13.75
CA ASN A 374 6.35 24.90 -13.12
C ASN A 374 5.31 24.20 -12.20
N LYS A 375 4.02 24.59 -12.20
CA LYS A 375 2.95 23.94 -11.44
C LYS A 375 1.67 23.84 -12.27
N VAL A 376 1.82 23.54 -13.56
CA VAL A 376 0.69 23.37 -14.48
C VAL A 376 -0.09 22.12 -14.08
N SER A 377 -1.40 22.23 -13.92
CA SER A 377 -2.34 21.12 -13.88
C SER A 377 -3.17 21.15 -15.15
N VAL A 378 -3.57 20.00 -15.63
CA VAL A 378 -4.47 19.87 -16.78
C VAL A 378 -5.89 19.86 -16.24
N GLY A 379 -6.72 20.82 -16.69
CA GLY A 379 -8.13 20.92 -16.32
C GLY A 379 -8.98 19.91 -17.09
N GLY A 380 -10.23 19.72 -16.63
CA GLY A 380 -11.22 18.86 -17.27
C GLY A 380 -11.39 17.51 -16.56
N ILE A 381 -12.53 16.87 -16.80
CA ILE A 381 -12.87 15.53 -16.31
C ILE A 381 -12.06 14.53 -17.14
N LYS A 382 -11.40 13.58 -16.46
CA LYS A 382 -10.49 12.63 -17.11
C LYS A 382 -11.02 11.20 -17.06
N HIS A 383 -10.75 10.47 -18.12
CA HIS A 383 -10.88 9.03 -18.24
C HIS A 383 -9.52 8.44 -18.61
N ALA A 384 -9.20 7.26 -18.12
CA ALA A 384 -7.88 6.66 -18.37
C ALA A 384 -7.99 5.20 -18.73
N LEU A 385 -7.13 4.77 -19.65
CA LEU A 385 -6.88 3.38 -19.97
C LEU A 385 -5.37 3.11 -20.07
N ARG A 386 -4.99 1.86 -19.91
CA ARG A 386 -3.63 1.38 -20.17
C ARG A 386 -3.63 0.67 -21.50
N ARG A 387 -2.86 1.21 -22.43
CA ARG A 387 -2.69 0.62 -23.76
C ARG A 387 -1.68 -0.50 -23.68
N LEU A 388 -2.10 -1.69 -24.12
CA LEU A 388 -1.30 -2.90 -24.11
C LEU A 388 -0.95 -3.31 -25.56
N ASP A 389 0.23 -3.86 -25.75
CA ASP A 389 0.58 -4.49 -27.04
C ASP A 389 -0.07 -5.88 -27.17
N GLU A 390 0.16 -6.54 -28.32
CA GLU A 390 -0.35 -7.88 -28.64
C GLU A 390 0.12 -8.97 -27.66
N HIS A 391 1.13 -8.68 -26.84
CA HIS A 391 1.65 -9.59 -25.81
C HIS A 391 1.15 -9.25 -24.40
N GLY A 392 0.29 -8.24 -24.25
CA GLY A 392 -0.23 -7.77 -22.97
C GLY A 392 0.76 -6.90 -22.21
N THR A 393 1.79 -6.33 -22.87
CA THR A 393 2.75 -5.43 -22.25
C THR A 393 2.31 -3.98 -22.39
N ALA A 394 2.29 -3.24 -21.27
CA ALA A 394 1.89 -1.86 -21.24
C ALA A 394 2.87 -0.96 -22.02
N GLN A 395 2.33 -0.12 -22.89
CA GLN A 395 3.09 0.80 -23.73
C GLN A 395 2.94 2.26 -23.26
N VAL A 396 1.72 2.64 -22.90
CA VAL A 396 1.37 4.00 -22.52
C VAL A 396 0.12 4.02 -21.64
N GLU A 397 0.03 4.98 -20.75
CA GLU A 397 -1.21 5.33 -20.06
C GLU A 397 -1.87 6.49 -20.80
N VAL A 398 -3.03 6.24 -21.40
CA VAL A 398 -3.78 7.25 -22.17
C VAL A 398 -4.84 7.88 -21.29
N VAL A 399 -4.81 9.20 -21.18
CA VAL A 399 -5.72 10.00 -20.36
C VAL A 399 -6.54 10.93 -21.27
N GLY A 400 -7.81 10.61 -21.48
CA GLY A 400 -8.74 11.44 -22.24
C GLY A 400 -9.30 12.58 -21.37
N ILE A 401 -9.30 13.80 -21.91
CA ILE A 401 -9.82 14.99 -21.26
C ILE A 401 -11.20 15.32 -21.87
N GLY A 402 -12.26 15.17 -21.07
CA GLY A 402 -13.64 15.37 -21.53
C GLY A 402 -14.11 14.31 -22.54
N LEU A 403 -13.34 13.26 -22.74
CA LEU A 403 -13.66 12.11 -23.59
C LEU A 403 -13.13 10.82 -22.96
N THR A 404 -13.72 9.70 -23.31
CA THR A 404 -13.16 8.37 -23.03
C THR A 404 -12.24 8.00 -24.20
N PRO A 405 -10.93 7.70 -23.94
CA PRO A 405 -10.02 7.26 -24.98
C PRO A 405 -10.56 6.03 -25.72
N ALA A 406 -10.29 5.96 -27.01
CA ALA A 406 -10.71 4.83 -27.82
C ALA A 406 -9.92 3.57 -27.41
N ASP A 407 -10.65 2.50 -27.12
CA ASP A 407 -10.11 1.16 -26.85
C ASP A 407 -9.81 0.48 -28.20
N ASP A 408 -8.61 -0.04 -28.38
CA ASP A 408 -8.20 -0.76 -29.59
C ASP A 408 -8.52 -2.28 -29.53
N GLY A 409 -9.15 -2.72 -28.44
CA GLY A 409 -9.53 -4.11 -28.19
C GLY A 409 -8.58 -4.88 -27.29
N ASN A 410 -7.40 -4.33 -26.98
CA ASN A 410 -6.43 -4.87 -26.03
C ASN A 410 -6.26 -3.97 -24.78
N ASP A 411 -6.82 -2.77 -24.83
CA ASP A 411 -6.67 -1.77 -23.78
C ASP A 411 -7.42 -2.12 -22.49
N ARG A 412 -6.91 -1.67 -21.35
CA ARG A 412 -7.52 -1.93 -20.06
C ARG A 412 -7.98 -0.64 -19.39
N PRO A 413 -9.30 -0.46 -19.15
CA PRO A 413 -9.82 0.70 -18.39
C PRO A 413 -9.28 0.72 -16.96
N LEU A 414 -8.87 1.91 -16.50
CA LEU A 414 -8.25 2.09 -15.18
C LEU A 414 -9.21 2.69 -14.14
N ILE A 415 -10.21 3.46 -14.59
CA ILE A 415 -11.14 4.16 -13.70
C ILE A 415 -12.22 3.20 -13.19
N GLN A 416 -12.35 3.13 -11.86
CA GLN A 416 -13.37 2.36 -11.15
C GLN A 416 -14.23 3.29 -10.31
N GLN A 417 -15.52 2.98 -10.15
CA GLN A 417 -16.43 3.72 -9.27
C GLN A 417 -16.35 3.18 -7.85
N PHE A 418 -16.13 4.05 -6.86
CA PHE A 418 -16.03 3.67 -5.44
C PHE A 418 -17.23 4.16 -4.63
N VAL A 419 -17.68 5.39 -4.90
CA VAL A 419 -18.83 6.02 -4.26
C VAL A 419 -19.76 6.56 -5.32
N ARG A 420 -21.05 6.32 -5.18
CA ARG A 420 -22.09 6.89 -6.04
C ARG A 420 -23.12 7.58 -5.18
N ASP A 421 -23.32 8.87 -5.41
CA ASP A 421 -24.33 9.69 -4.72
C ASP A 421 -24.26 9.51 -3.18
N GLY A 422 -23.04 9.61 -2.62
CA GLY A 422 -22.74 9.44 -1.20
C GLY A 422 -22.68 8.00 -0.69
N VAL A 423 -23.03 7.01 -1.52
CA VAL A 423 -23.06 5.60 -1.12
C VAL A 423 -21.78 4.88 -1.55
N VAL A 424 -21.04 4.35 -0.58
CA VAL A 424 -19.87 3.49 -0.84
C VAL A 424 -20.35 2.19 -1.47
N LEU A 425 -19.82 1.88 -2.66
CA LEU A 425 -20.14 0.66 -3.37
C LEU A 425 -19.49 -0.56 -2.71
N PRO A 426 -20.14 -1.74 -2.75
CA PRO A 426 -19.61 -2.94 -2.11
C PRO A 426 -18.29 -3.38 -2.78
N GLY A 427 -17.45 -4.02 -1.99
CA GLY A 427 -16.21 -4.64 -2.46
C GLY A 427 -14.95 -3.77 -2.37
N TRP A 428 -15.02 -2.52 -1.90
CA TRP A 428 -13.87 -1.63 -1.83
C TRP A 428 -13.27 -1.49 -0.43
N THR A 429 -13.89 -2.10 0.59
CA THR A 429 -13.46 -2.06 2.00
C THR A 429 -13.33 -3.45 2.59
N GLY A 430 -12.67 -3.56 3.75
CA GLY A 430 -12.52 -4.80 4.51
C GLY A 430 -11.48 -5.78 3.95
N PRO A 431 -11.37 -6.98 4.56
CA PRO A 431 -10.32 -7.96 4.27
C PRO A 431 -10.25 -8.42 2.81
N GLU A 432 -11.39 -8.73 2.21
CA GLU A 432 -11.45 -9.19 0.81
C GLU A 432 -10.99 -8.11 -0.18
N ALA A 433 -11.19 -6.83 0.14
CA ALA A 433 -10.71 -5.74 -0.70
C ALA A 433 -9.18 -5.68 -0.71
N VAL A 434 -8.53 -5.97 0.42
CA VAL A 434 -7.06 -6.05 0.50
C VAL A 434 -6.53 -7.21 -0.35
N THR A 435 -7.15 -8.38 -0.29
CA THR A 435 -6.78 -9.53 -1.12
C THR A 435 -6.89 -9.18 -2.61
N ARG A 436 -8.04 -8.61 -3.03
CA ARG A 436 -8.21 -8.19 -4.44
C ARG A 436 -7.23 -7.11 -4.86
N ALA A 437 -6.83 -6.21 -3.94
CA ALA A 437 -5.82 -5.20 -4.23
C ALA A 437 -4.42 -5.82 -4.42
N ALA A 438 -4.05 -6.81 -3.61
CA ALA A 438 -2.79 -7.56 -3.78
C ALA A 438 -2.77 -8.35 -5.11
N ASP A 439 -3.88 -9.00 -5.46
CA ASP A 439 -4.02 -9.70 -6.76
C ASP A 439 -3.91 -8.71 -7.93
N ARG A 440 -4.55 -7.54 -7.83
CA ARG A 440 -4.45 -6.49 -8.84
C ARG A 440 -3.03 -5.96 -8.96
N HIS A 441 -2.34 -5.76 -7.85
CA HIS A 441 -0.92 -5.37 -7.87
C HIS A 441 -0.08 -6.36 -8.67
N ALA A 442 -0.23 -7.66 -8.40
CA ALA A 442 0.49 -8.69 -9.13
C ALA A 442 0.23 -8.62 -10.65
N HIS A 443 -1.03 -8.45 -11.06
CA HIS A 443 -1.41 -8.29 -12.47
C HIS A 443 -0.85 -7.01 -13.07
N SER A 444 -1.05 -5.87 -12.40
CA SER A 444 -0.62 -4.56 -12.89
C SER A 444 0.90 -4.45 -13.08
N ILE A 445 1.69 -5.07 -12.18
CA ILE A 445 3.14 -5.12 -12.33
C ILE A 445 3.56 -6.09 -13.44
N ALA A 446 2.85 -7.20 -13.62
CA ALA A 446 3.14 -8.18 -14.67
C ALA A 446 2.90 -7.62 -16.08
N GLU A 447 1.98 -6.67 -16.25
CA GLU A 447 1.75 -5.95 -17.52
C GLU A 447 2.89 -4.98 -17.88
N LEU A 448 3.67 -4.50 -16.90
CA LEU A 448 4.67 -3.48 -17.16
C LEU A 448 5.91 -4.06 -17.86
N PRO A 449 6.61 -3.25 -18.67
CA PRO A 449 7.87 -3.68 -19.29
C PRO A 449 8.86 -4.19 -18.25
N GLY A 450 9.68 -5.20 -18.60
CA GLY A 450 10.65 -5.80 -17.68
C GLY A 450 11.62 -4.82 -17.02
N ALA A 451 11.74 -3.61 -17.55
CA ALA A 451 12.46 -2.51 -16.93
C ALA A 451 11.88 -2.04 -15.59
N VAL A 452 10.63 -2.41 -15.24
CA VAL A 452 9.98 -2.13 -13.95
C VAL A 452 10.78 -2.71 -12.78
N LEU A 453 11.42 -3.86 -12.96
CA LEU A 453 12.21 -4.54 -11.92
C LEU A 453 13.58 -3.90 -11.67
N ARG A 454 14.00 -2.93 -12.48
CA ARG A 454 15.29 -2.26 -12.30
C ARG A 454 15.22 -1.31 -11.10
N LEU A 455 16.12 -1.51 -10.15
CA LEU A 455 16.25 -0.67 -8.96
C LEU A 455 16.94 0.68 -9.23
N GLN A 456 17.63 0.81 -10.36
CA GLN A 456 18.31 2.03 -10.77
C GLN A 456 17.31 3.18 -10.96
N ARG A 457 17.78 4.39 -10.70
CA ARG A 457 17.04 5.62 -11.02
C ARG A 457 16.78 5.69 -12.53
N GLY A 458 15.63 6.22 -12.91
CA GLY A 458 15.26 6.37 -14.31
C GLY A 458 13.91 7.04 -14.46
N GLU A 459 13.55 7.29 -15.71
CA GLU A 459 12.23 7.80 -16.08
C GLU A 459 11.13 6.75 -15.77
N PRO A 460 9.87 7.16 -15.71
CA PRO A 460 8.72 6.24 -15.64
C PRO A 460 8.86 5.13 -16.69
N VAL A 461 8.43 3.89 -16.34
CA VAL A 461 8.61 2.74 -17.25
C VAL A 461 7.73 2.82 -18.49
N ILE A 462 6.61 3.54 -18.40
CA ILE A 462 5.76 3.94 -19.53
C ILE A 462 5.41 5.42 -19.39
N PRO A 463 5.15 6.14 -20.49
CA PRO A 463 4.66 7.52 -20.46
C PRO A 463 3.17 7.59 -20.10
N THR A 464 2.73 8.79 -19.68
CA THR A 464 1.32 9.18 -19.64
C THR A 464 1.07 10.19 -20.76
N GLU A 465 0.11 9.93 -21.63
CA GLU A 465 -0.25 10.78 -22.76
C GLU A 465 -1.69 11.27 -22.65
N TYR A 466 -1.92 12.52 -23.06
CA TYR A 466 -3.25 13.11 -23.03
C TYR A 466 -3.89 13.08 -24.42
N GLU A 467 -5.19 12.72 -24.45
CA GLU A 467 -6.05 12.90 -25.62
C GLU A 467 -7.11 13.97 -25.30
N GLU A 468 -7.23 14.98 -26.17
CA GLU A 468 -8.24 16.03 -26.05
C GLU A 468 -9.28 15.86 -27.15
N ALA A 469 -10.54 16.22 -26.88
CA ALA A 469 -11.56 16.30 -27.90
C ALA A 469 -11.10 17.30 -28.97
N SER A 470 -11.12 16.91 -30.23
CA SER A 470 -10.89 17.83 -31.35
C SER A 470 -11.89 18.98 -31.26
N ALA A 471 -11.40 20.23 -31.23
CA ALA A 471 -12.20 21.43 -31.11
C ALA A 471 -13.16 21.61 -32.29
#